data_a2e63a98d49f2240ec67bf672d6ccd5e
#
_entry.id   a2e63a98d49f2240ec67bf672d6ccd5e
#
_cell.length_a   1.000
_cell.length_b   1.000
_cell.length_c   1.000
_cell.angle_alpha   90.00
_cell.angle_beta   90.00
_cell.angle_gamma   90.00
#
_symmetry.space_group_name_H-M   'P 1'
#
loop_
_entity.id
_entity.type
_entity.pdbx_description
1 polymer ?
#
loop_
_entity_poly.entity_id
_entity_poly.type
_entity_poly.pdbx_seq_one_letter_code
_entity_poly.pdbx_strand_id
1 'polypeptide(L)'
;MTGSATGGVQDAWSDVDLAFGVRDRAAIPDVLADWTAMMYREHGALHHVDVVVGAWTYRVFLLANQLQVDLAFAPAEEFGARAPTFRLMFGSSVELQRPRRPSPEEIFGMGWLYALHVRSSIERGRLWQAEYFLGCLRGEVLKLACVRYGLPTSEGRGVDRLPPEVTQPMEKALVGLLEPSQLRRAFAVAIEGLVAEAGLLDRALSDRLEPLLRQLAHG
;
A
#
# COMPACT_ATOMS: atom_id res chain seq x y z
N MET A 1 11.88 -9.15 -14.89
CA MET A 1 12.51 -8.15 -14.00
C MET A 1 11.51 -7.02 -13.79
N THR A 2 11.32 -6.60 -12.59
CA THR A 2 10.40 -5.52 -12.21
C THR A 2 11.11 -4.59 -11.20
N GLY A 3 10.42 -3.61 -10.61
CA GLY A 3 10.98 -2.77 -9.55
C GLY A 3 11.94 -1.67 -10.01
N SER A 4 12.71 -1.14 -9.07
CA SER A 4 13.64 0.00 -9.24
C SER A 4 14.76 -0.27 -10.24
N ALA A 5 15.18 -1.53 -10.36
CA ALA A 5 16.23 -1.96 -11.28
C ALA A 5 15.94 -1.69 -12.77
N THR A 6 14.68 -1.52 -13.17
CA THR A 6 14.29 -1.26 -14.57
C THR A 6 14.18 0.23 -14.90
N GLY A 7 14.10 1.10 -13.90
CA GLY A 7 13.96 2.55 -14.06
C GLY A 7 15.27 3.34 -14.08
N GLY A 8 16.42 2.68 -13.95
CA GLY A 8 17.74 3.33 -13.93
C GLY A 8 18.09 4.07 -12.64
N VAL A 9 17.26 3.96 -11.60
CA VAL A 9 17.48 4.53 -10.26
C VAL A 9 17.66 3.36 -9.29
N GLN A 10 18.75 2.61 -9.45
CA GLN A 10 19.19 1.67 -8.42
C GLN A 10 20.03 2.39 -7.39
N ASP A 11 19.72 2.19 -6.14
CA ASP A 11 20.51 2.64 -4.99
C ASP A 11 20.84 1.46 -4.07
N ALA A 12 21.57 1.73 -2.99
CA ALA A 12 21.97 0.71 -2.01
C ALA A 12 20.77 0.12 -1.22
N TRP A 13 19.57 0.68 -1.37
CA TRP A 13 18.34 0.27 -0.67
C TRP A 13 17.35 -0.45 -1.58
N SER A 14 17.73 -0.63 -2.86
CA SER A 14 16.87 -1.29 -3.83
C SER A 14 16.86 -2.79 -3.60
N ASP A 15 15.68 -3.38 -3.64
CA ASP A 15 15.45 -4.82 -3.71
C ASP A 15 15.74 -5.37 -5.13
N VAL A 16 15.73 -6.70 -5.23
CA VAL A 16 15.83 -7.40 -6.52
C VAL A 16 14.52 -8.10 -6.82
N ASP A 17 13.81 -7.62 -7.83
CA ASP A 17 12.54 -8.18 -8.27
C ASP A 17 12.71 -8.99 -9.57
N LEU A 18 12.49 -10.29 -9.50
CA LEU A 18 12.46 -11.16 -10.66
C LEU A 18 11.12 -11.89 -10.74
N ALA A 19 10.59 -12.01 -11.96
CA ALA A 19 9.35 -12.75 -12.19
C ALA A 19 9.52 -13.77 -13.29
N PHE A 20 8.93 -14.95 -13.14
CA PHE A 20 9.04 -16.10 -14.02
C PHE A 20 7.68 -16.63 -14.44
N GLY A 21 7.49 -16.78 -15.75
CA GLY A 21 6.37 -17.54 -16.31
C GLY A 21 6.75 -19.00 -16.48
N VAL A 22 6.08 -19.89 -15.77
CA VAL A 22 6.32 -21.34 -15.82
C VAL A 22 5.34 -21.97 -16.80
N ARG A 23 5.84 -22.69 -17.83
CA ARG A 23 5.01 -23.26 -18.89
C ARG A 23 4.03 -24.31 -18.39
N ASP A 24 4.51 -25.22 -17.55
CA ASP A 24 3.68 -26.22 -16.91
C ASP A 24 3.29 -25.73 -15.50
N ARG A 25 2.03 -25.40 -15.33
CA ARG A 25 1.50 -24.98 -14.02
C ARG A 25 1.75 -26.00 -12.91
N ALA A 26 1.74 -27.30 -13.25
CA ALA A 26 1.99 -28.36 -12.28
C ALA A 26 3.46 -28.39 -11.80
N ALA A 27 4.39 -27.85 -12.58
CA ALA A 27 5.80 -27.76 -12.22
C ALA A 27 6.16 -26.57 -11.31
N ILE A 28 5.24 -25.62 -11.04
CA ILE A 28 5.53 -24.43 -10.22
C ILE A 28 6.07 -24.81 -8.83
N PRO A 29 5.52 -25.79 -8.10
CA PRO A 29 6.08 -26.18 -6.80
C PRO A 29 7.54 -26.66 -6.86
N ASP A 30 7.87 -27.44 -7.89
CA ASP A 30 9.23 -27.98 -8.06
C ASP A 30 10.21 -26.88 -8.46
N VAL A 31 9.83 -26.01 -9.40
CA VAL A 31 10.62 -24.84 -9.79
C VAL A 31 10.86 -23.93 -8.60
N LEU A 32 9.84 -23.69 -7.80
CA LEU A 32 9.95 -22.86 -6.58
C LEU A 32 10.87 -23.51 -5.54
N ALA A 33 10.82 -24.84 -5.38
CA ALA A 33 11.71 -25.58 -4.49
C ALA A 33 13.18 -25.50 -4.94
N ASP A 34 13.44 -25.67 -6.24
CA ASP A 34 14.79 -25.59 -6.81
C ASP A 34 15.40 -24.20 -6.61
N TRP A 35 14.64 -23.14 -6.95
CA TRP A 35 15.09 -21.77 -6.70
C TRP A 35 15.34 -21.49 -5.23
N THR A 36 14.49 -22.02 -4.34
CA THR A 36 14.66 -21.88 -2.91
C THR A 36 15.95 -22.53 -2.44
N ALA A 37 16.20 -23.77 -2.86
CA ALA A 37 17.44 -24.49 -2.51
C ALA A 37 18.67 -23.73 -2.99
N MET A 38 18.63 -23.15 -4.20
CA MET A 38 19.72 -22.34 -4.74
C MET A 38 19.94 -21.06 -3.92
N MET A 39 18.87 -20.34 -3.56
CA MET A 39 18.96 -19.10 -2.78
C MET A 39 19.61 -19.34 -1.41
N TYR A 40 19.26 -20.43 -0.74
CA TYR A 40 19.88 -20.80 0.52
C TYR A 40 21.34 -21.27 0.38
N ARG A 41 21.63 -22.07 -0.64
CA ARG A 41 22.97 -22.67 -0.83
C ARG A 41 23.98 -21.69 -1.39
N GLU A 42 23.57 -20.83 -2.35
CA GLU A 42 24.51 -20.06 -3.17
C GLU A 42 24.46 -18.55 -2.92
N HIS A 43 23.32 -18.05 -2.43
CA HIS A 43 23.11 -16.60 -2.27
C HIS A 43 22.98 -16.15 -0.81
N GLY A 44 23.14 -17.06 0.15
CA GLY A 44 23.15 -16.70 1.57
C GLY A 44 21.79 -16.26 2.11
N ALA A 45 20.69 -16.84 1.59
CA ALA A 45 19.38 -16.61 2.15
C ALA A 45 19.28 -17.13 3.58
N LEU A 46 18.74 -16.31 4.49
CA LEU A 46 18.53 -16.68 5.89
C LEU A 46 17.09 -17.13 6.16
N HIS A 47 16.14 -16.53 5.45
CA HIS A 47 14.71 -16.83 5.59
C HIS A 47 13.96 -16.41 4.34
N HIS A 48 12.74 -16.93 4.19
CA HIS A 48 11.81 -16.48 3.15
C HIS A 48 10.37 -16.49 3.65
N VAL A 49 9.53 -15.72 2.99
CA VAL A 49 8.08 -15.71 3.18
C VAL A 49 7.38 -15.74 1.83
N ASP A 50 6.25 -16.43 1.76
CA ASP A 50 5.41 -16.48 0.57
C ASP A 50 4.24 -15.50 0.67
N VAL A 51 4.05 -14.71 -0.39
CA VAL A 51 2.86 -13.90 -0.62
C VAL A 51 2.16 -14.42 -1.86
N VAL A 52 0.94 -14.94 -1.70
CA VAL A 52 0.17 -15.53 -2.81
C VAL A 52 -0.94 -14.57 -3.23
N VAL A 53 -0.97 -14.23 -4.52
CA VAL A 53 -1.98 -13.34 -5.11
C VAL A 53 -2.52 -13.97 -6.40
N GLY A 54 -3.71 -14.56 -6.33
CA GLY A 54 -4.27 -15.34 -7.43
C GLY A 54 -3.40 -16.56 -7.75
N ALA A 55 -2.96 -16.68 -8.99
CA ALA A 55 -2.06 -17.76 -9.42
C ALA A 55 -0.56 -17.41 -9.26
N TRP A 56 -0.25 -16.24 -8.71
CA TRP A 56 1.12 -15.79 -8.50
C TRP A 56 1.58 -16.13 -7.08
N THR A 57 2.76 -16.73 -6.97
CA THR A 57 3.49 -16.91 -5.72
C THR A 57 4.72 -16.01 -5.72
N TYR A 58 4.77 -15.07 -4.82
CA TYR A 58 5.93 -14.21 -4.57
C TYR A 58 6.68 -14.78 -3.37
N ARG A 59 7.88 -15.30 -3.59
CA ARG A 59 8.75 -15.73 -2.51
C ARG A 59 9.80 -14.66 -2.26
N VAL A 60 9.67 -14.03 -1.10
CA VAL A 60 10.53 -12.94 -0.67
C VAL A 60 11.63 -13.50 0.23
N PHE A 61 12.89 -13.35 -0.16
CA PHE A 61 14.05 -13.82 0.59
C PHE A 61 14.73 -12.67 1.32
N LEU A 62 15.09 -12.93 2.57
CA LEU A 62 16.02 -12.10 3.33
C LEU A 62 17.40 -12.72 3.25
N LEU A 63 18.37 -11.98 2.71
CA LEU A 63 19.77 -12.40 2.59
C LEU A 63 20.61 -11.93 3.80
N ALA A 64 21.74 -12.58 4.03
CA ALA A 64 22.63 -12.28 5.16
C ALA A 64 23.19 -10.83 5.12
N ASN A 65 23.27 -10.22 3.95
CA ASN A 65 23.68 -8.83 3.76
C ASN A 65 22.51 -7.81 3.83
N GLN A 66 21.34 -8.24 4.32
CA GLN A 66 20.09 -7.47 4.43
C GLN A 66 19.43 -7.15 3.08
N LEU A 67 19.89 -7.72 1.96
CA LEU A 67 19.22 -7.58 0.68
C LEU A 67 17.93 -8.39 0.67
N GLN A 68 16.86 -7.76 0.19
CA GLN A 68 15.60 -8.40 -0.17
C GLN A 68 15.67 -8.87 -1.62
N VAL A 69 15.27 -10.13 -1.86
CA VAL A 69 15.12 -10.67 -3.22
C VAL A 69 13.74 -11.27 -3.37
N ASP A 70 12.97 -10.74 -4.30
CA ASP A 70 11.61 -11.16 -4.59
C ASP A 70 11.59 -12.00 -5.87
N LEU A 71 11.31 -13.30 -5.72
CA LEU A 71 11.12 -14.21 -6.84
C LEU A 71 9.64 -14.52 -6.99
N ALA A 72 9.03 -14.05 -8.07
CA ALA A 72 7.63 -14.27 -8.38
C ALA A 72 7.47 -15.36 -9.45
N PHE A 73 6.59 -16.31 -9.22
CA PHE A 73 6.28 -17.41 -10.13
C PHE A 73 4.80 -17.41 -10.48
N ALA A 74 4.50 -17.52 -11.77
CA ALA A 74 3.13 -17.63 -12.27
C ALA A 74 3.07 -18.62 -13.44
N PRO A 75 1.89 -19.19 -13.73
CA PRO A 75 1.67 -19.89 -14.99
C PRO A 75 1.98 -18.97 -16.18
N ALA A 76 2.57 -19.51 -17.26
CA ALA A 76 2.96 -18.71 -18.41
C ALA A 76 1.78 -17.97 -19.05
N GLU A 77 0.57 -18.54 -18.99
CA GLU A 77 -0.67 -17.94 -19.48
C GLU A 77 -1.15 -16.74 -18.63
N GLU A 78 -0.61 -16.57 -17.43
CA GLU A 78 -0.89 -15.45 -16.53
C GLU A 78 0.37 -14.55 -16.31
N PHE A 79 1.48 -14.84 -17.02
CA PHE A 79 2.72 -14.10 -16.85
C PHE A 79 2.76 -12.86 -17.74
N GLY A 80 2.78 -11.69 -17.15
CA GLY A 80 2.81 -10.42 -17.88
C GLY A 80 3.10 -9.21 -16.99
N ALA A 81 3.10 -8.04 -17.63
CA ALA A 81 3.38 -6.77 -16.95
C ALA A 81 2.31 -6.40 -15.95
N ARG A 82 2.64 -6.43 -14.65
CA ARG A 82 1.80 -5.93 -13.55
C ARG A 82 2.11 -4.49 -13.14
N ALA A 83 3.29 -3.99 -13.50
CA ALA A 83 3.73 -2.62 -13.20
C ALA A 83 4.36 -1.98 -14.45
N PRO A 84 4.39 -0.65 -14.54
CA PRO A 84 5.04 0.07 -15.65
C PRO A 84 6.54 -0.23 -15.78
N THR A 85 7.17 -0.63 -14.68
CA THR A 85 8.59 -0.99 -14.59
C THR A 85 8.90 -2.41 -15.04
N PHE A 86 7.91 -3.16 -15.57
CA PHE A 86 8.16 -4.51 -16.08
C PHE A 86 9.06 -4.48 -17.32
N ARG A 87 10.13 -5.27 -17.30
CA ARG A 87 11.02 -5.50 -18.44
C ARG A 87 11.15 -6.99 -18.70
N LEU A 88 10.70 -7.42 -19.86
CA LEU A 88 10.89 -8.80 -20.31
C LEU A 88 12.37 -9.02 -20.68
N MET A 89 13.03 -9.94 -20.00
CA MET A 89 14.43 -10.28 -20.24
C MET A 89 14.59 -11.35 -21.30
N PHE A 90 13.71 -12.37 -21.30
CA PHE A 90 13.67 -13.46 -22.28
C PHE A 90 12.29 -14.13 -22.27
N GLY A 91 12.00 -14.92 -23.30
CA GLY A 91 10.73 -15.63 -23.45
C GLY A 91 9.59 -14.74 -23.97
N SER A 92 8.37 -15.01 -23.49
CA SER A 92 7.16 -14.28 -23.87
C SER A 92 6.35 -13.90 -22.64
N SER A 93 5.55 -12.86 -22.77
CA SER A 93 4.59 -12.43 -21.75
C SER A 93 3.23 -12.20 -22.40
N VAL A 94 2.16 -12.33 -21.61
CA VAL A 94 0.80 -12.01 -22.04
C VAL A 94 0.42 -10.59 -21.61
N GLU A 95 -0.54 -9.99 -22.29
CA GLU A 95 -1.12 -8.73 -21.84
C GLU A 95 -2.07 -9.00 -20.67
N LEU A 96 -1.81 -8.36 -19.52
CA LEU A 96 -2.63 -8.48 -18.33
C LEU A 96 -3.52 -7.25 -18.20
N GLN A 97 -4.78 -7.48 -17.80
CA GLN A 97 -5.64 -6.39 -17.39
C GLN A 97 -5.05 -5.73 -16.13
N ARG A 98 -4.88 -4.40 -16.19
CA ARG A 98 -4.43 -3.64 -15.03
C ARG A 98 -5.50 -3.68 -13.94
N PRO A 99 -5.13 -3.90 -12.67
CA PRO A 99 -6.07 -3.78 -11.57
C PRO A 99 -6.77 -2.42 -11.60
N ARG A 100 -8.07 -2.41 -11.37
CA ARG A 100 -8.84 -1.17 -11.27
C ARG A 100 -8.33 -0.36 -10.06
N ARG A 101 -8.05 0.90 -10.27
CA ARG A 101 -7.74 1.81 -9.16
C ARG A 101 -9.03 2.12 -8.40
N PRO A 102 -8.99 2.22 -7.06
CA PRO A 102 -10.15 2.64 -6.30
C PRO A 102 -10.57 4.05 -6.74
N SER A 103 -11.88 4.28 -6.82
CA SER A 103 -12.41 5.61 -7.11
C SER A 103 -12.26 6.55 -5.90
N PRO A 104 -12.28 7.87 -6.09
CA PRO A 104 -12.30 8.82 -4.98
C PRO A 104 -13.43 8.54 -3.98
N GLU A 105 -14.61 8.15 -4.47
CA GLU A 105 -15.77 7.81 -3.64
C GLU A 105 -15.49 6.57 -2.77
N GLU A 106 -14.87 5.55 -3.32
CA GLU A 106 -14.47 4.34 -2.56
C GLU A 106 -13.44 4.67 -1.48
N ILE A 107 -12.43 5.50 -1.79
CA ILE A 107 -11.42 5.95 -0.82
C ILE A 107 -12.07 6.78 0.29
N PHE A 108 -12.94 7.71 -0.07
CA PHE A 108 -13.70 8.50 0.90
C PHE A 108 -14.61 7.63 1.77
N GLY A 109 -15.27 6.63 1.14
CA GLY A 109 -16.07 5.63 1.84
C GLY A 109 -15.29 4.88 2.91
N MET A 110 -14.07 4.45 2.60
CA MET A 110 -13.19 3.83 3.59
C MET A 110 -12.76 4.84 4.66
N GLY A 111 -12.52 6.09 4.31
CA GLY A 111 -12.16 7.15 5.25
C GLY A 111 -13.22 7.36 6.35
N TRP A 112 -14.50 7.56 5.99
CA TRP A 112 -15.55 7.74 7.00
C TRP A 112 -15.83 6.46 7.78
N LEU A 113 -15.65 5.26 7.17
CA LEU A 113 -15.78 4.00 7.89
C LEU A 113 -14.71 3.89 8.99
N TYR A 114 -13.46 4.20 8.67
CA TYR A 114 -12.39 4.23 9.67
C TYR A 114 -12.62 5.31 10.75
N ALA A 115 -13.19 6.47 10.39
CA ALA A 115 -13.56 7.49 11.35
C ALA A 115 -14.54 6.99 12.42
N LEU A 116 -15.57 6.22 12.03
CA LEU A 116 -16.50 5.57 12.96
C LEU A 116 -15.77 4.59 13.90
N HIS A 117 -14.81 3.83 13.37
CA HIS A 117 -14.02 2.90 14.16
C HIS A 117 -13.07 3.62 15.13
N VAL A 118 -12.43 4.72 14.72
CA VAL A 118 -11.60 5.55 15.61
C VAL A 118 -12.42 6.01 16.80
N ARG A 119 -13.55 6.69 16.55
CA ARG A 119 -14.44 7.17 17.62
C ARG A 119 -14.83 6.04 18.57
N SER A 120 -15.39 4.95 18.04
CA SER A 120 -15.88 3.85 18.85
C SER A 120 -14.77 3.18 19.67
N SER A 121 -13.54 3.18 19.17
CA SER A 121 -12.39 2.63 19.89
C SER A 121 -11.93 3.55 21.02
N ILE A 122 -11.90 4.87 20.79
CA ILE A 122 -11.58 5.85 21.84
C ILE A 122 -12.60 5.75 22.98
N GLU A 123 -13.92 5.76 22.66
CA GLU A 123 -14.99 5.70 23.65
C GLU A 123 -14.98 4.41 24.49
N ARG A 124 -14.45 3.32 23.93
CA ARG A 124 -14.30 2.05 24.64
C ARG A 124 -12.95 1.91 25.34
N GLY A 125 -12.08 2.92 25.33
CA GLY A 125 -10.74 2.85 25.90
C GLY A 125 -9.78 1.92 25.18
N ARG A 126 -10.07 1.52 23.93
CA ARG A 126 -9.24 0.64 23.11
C ARG A 126 -8.21 1.45 22.33
N LEU A 127 -7.22 2.00 23.03
CA LEU A 127 -6.33 3.01 22.47
C LEU A 127 -5.47 2.50 21.30
N TRP A 128 -4.96 1.26 21.36
CA TRP A 128 -4.22 0.66 20.26
C TRP A 128 -5.09 0.47 19.01
N GLN A 129 -6.34 0.06 19.18
CA GLN A 129 -7.27 -0.09 18.08
C GLN A 129 -7.65 1.28 17.49
N ALA A 130 -7.78 2.30 18.34
CA ALA A 130 -8.02 3.67 17.91
C ALA A 130 -6.86 4.19 17.05
N GLU A 131 -5.60 3.98 17.46
CA GLU A 131 -4.41 4.38 16.68
C GLU A 131 -4.32 3.63 15.36
N TYR A 132 -4.58 2.33 15.35
CA TYR A 132 -4.62 1.54 14.12
C TYR A 132 -5.59 2.14 13.10
N PHE A 133 -6.85 2.38 13.50
CA PHE A 133 -7.85 2.95 12.59
C PHE A 133 -7.57 4.41 12.24
N LEU A 134 -6.95 5.17 13.14
CA LEU A 134 -6.52 6.53 12.85
C LEU A 134 -5.41 6.55 11.79
N GLY A 135 -4.48 5.61 11.85
CA GLY A 135 -3.48 5.40 10.81
C GLY A 135 -4.11 5.06 9.45
N CYS A 136 -5.13 4.18 9.45
CA CYS A 136 -5.91 3.88 8.25
C CYS A 136 -6.63 5.12 7.71
N LEU A 137 -7.34 5.87 8.55
CA LEU A 137 -8.03 7.10 8.16
C LEU A 137 -7.07 8.12 7.53
N ARG A 138 -5.94 8.39 8.20
CA ARG A 138 -4.89 9.27 7.66
C ARG A 138 -4.38 8.78 6.30
N GLY A 139 -4.24 7.46 6.15
CA GLY A 139 -3.88 6.84 4.88
C GLY A 139 -4.88 7.14 3.77
N GLU A 140 -6.20 7.10 4.05
CA GLU A 140 -7.22 7.41 3.04
C GLU A 140 -7.21 8.90 2.66
N VAL A 141 -6.99 9.81 3.59
CA VAL A 141 -6.83 11.25 3.30
C VAL A 141 -5.66 11.46 2.31
N LEU A 142 -4.51 10.88 2.60
CA LEU A 142 -3.33 11.00 1.74
C LEU A 142 -3.54 10.31 0.37
N LYS A 143 -4.30 9.21 0.30
CA LYS A 143 -4.70 8.60 -0.97
C LYS A 143 -5.58 9.51 -1.81
N LEU A 144 -6.57 10.20 -1.21
CA LEU A 144 -7.40 11.18 -1.92
C LEU A 144 -6.54 12.30 -2.51
N ALA A 145 -5.60 12.83 -1.74
CA ALA A 145 -4.64 13.79 -2.24
C ALA A 145 -3.80 13.22 -3.40
N CYS A 146 -3.29 11.99 -3.27
CA CYS A 146 -2.56 11.33 -4.36
C CYS A 146 -3.40 11.21 -5.63
N VAL A 147 -4.70 10.88 -5.52
CA VAL A 147 -5.63 10.85 -6.68
C VAL A 147 -5.70 12.22 -7.33
N ARG A 148 -5.88 13.28 -6.55
CA ARG A 148 -5.99 14.66 -7.05
C ARG A 148 -4.71 15.12 -7.78
N TYR A 149 -3.54 14.67 -7.32
CA TYR A 149 -2.24 14.97 -7.96
C TYR A 149 -1.80 13.95 -9.02
N GLY A 150 -2.65 12.95 -9.36
CA GLY A 150 -2.30 11.91 -10.34
C GLY A 150 -1.17 10.99 -9.91
N LEU A 151 -0.94 10.86 -8.59
CA LEU A 151 0.13 10.06 -7.99
C LEU A 151 -0.34 8.64 -7.64
N PRO A 152 0.60 7.68 -7.44
CA PRO A 152 0.26 6.36 -6.95
C PRO A 152 -0.40 6.41 -5.56
N THR A 153 -1.43 5.58 -5.35
CA THR A 153 -2.19 5.53 -4.09
C THR A 153 -1.82 4.35 -3.19
N SER A 154 -1.08 3.37 -3.70
CA SER A 154 -0.72 2.16 -2.96
C SER A 154 0.53 2.37 -2.12
N GLU A 155 0.53 1.80 -0.91
CA GLU A 155 1.73 1.67 -0.04
C GLU A 155 2.47 2.98 0.24
N GLY A 156 1.76 4.11 0.21
CA GLY A 156 2.38 5.42 0.45
C GLY A 156 3.28 5.95 -0.66
N ARG A 157 3.48 5.21 -1.77
CA ARG A 157 4.46 5.52 -2.84
C ARG A 157 4.30 6.91 -3.49
N GLY A 158 3.11 7.50 -3.39
CA GLY A 158 2.84 8.85 -3.91
C GLY A 158 2.98 9.94 -2.85
N VAL A 159 2.95 9.61 -1.57
CA VAL A 159 2.82 10.58 -0.47
C VAL A 159 4.01 11.53 -0.39
N ASP A 160 5.24 11.03 -0.51
CA ASP A 160 6.45 11.84 -0.47
C ASP A 160 6.61 12.78 -1.68
N ARG A 161 5.73 12.65 -2.67
CA ARG A 161 5.68 13.51 -3.86
C ARG A 161 4.55 14.54 -3.80
N LEU A 162 3.73 14.50 -2.75
CA LEU A 162 2.73 15.51 -2.48
C LEU A 162 3.41 16.81 -2.01
N PRO A 163 2.84 17.97 -2.34
CA PRO A 163 3.39 19.22 -1.86
C PRO A 163 3.24 19.38 -0.34
N PRO A 164 4.17 20.11 0.33
CA PRO A 164 4.17 20.27 1.79
C PRO A 164 2.86 20.82 2.37
N GLU A 165 2.15 21.66 1.65
CA GLU A 165 0.85 22.21 2.09
C GLU A 165 -0.23 21.14 2.27
N VAL A 166 -0.04 19.95 1.67
CA VAL A 166 -0.94 18.79 1.83
C VAL A 166 -0.46 17.89 2.95
N THR A 167 0.84 17.60 3.02
CA THR A 167 1.40 16.63 3.98
C THR A 167 1.57 17.20 5.37
N GLN A 168 2.04 18.45 5.53
CA GLN A 168 2.25 19.09 6.83
C GLN A 168 1.00 19.13 7.74
N PRO A 169 -0.22 19.42 7.24
CA PRO A 169 -1.41 19.27 8.09
C PRO A 169 -1.59 17.85 8.59
N MET A 170 -1.28 16.82 7.79
CA MET A 170 -1.43 15.41 8.17
C MET A 170 -0.35 14.93 9.15
N GLU A 171 0.80 15.58 9.23
CA GLU A 171 1.77 15.34 10.31
C GLU A 171 1.16 15.62 11.70
N LYS A 172 0.26 16.61 11.79
CA LYS A 172 -0.47 16.91 13.04
C LYS A 172 -1.49 15.82 13.40
N ALA A 173 -1.85 14.94 12.48
CA ALA A 173 -2.65 13.75 12.74
C ALA A 173 -1.83 12.55 13.25
N LEU A 174 -0.51 12.70 13.42
CA LEU A 174 0.32 11.70 14.10
C LEU A 174 0.09 11.75 15.61
N VAL A 175 0.08 10.57 16.24
CA VAL A 175 -0.09 10.42 17.69
C VAL A 175 1.30 10.33 18.32
N GLY A 176 1.63 11.31 19.19
CA GLY A 176 2.92 11.31 19.89
C GLY A 176 2.95 10.38 21.08
N LEU A 177 1.81 10.27 21.80
CA LEU A 177 1.63 9.40 22.96
C LEU A 177 0.27 8.71 22.84
N LEU A 178 0.19 7.46 23.28
CA LEU A 178 -1.04 6.67 23.22
C LEU A 178 -1.98 7.06 24.38
N GLU A 179 -2.54 8.26 24.30
CA GLU A 179 -3.45 8.86 25.27
C GLU A 179 -4.75 9.30 24.59
N PRO A 180 -5.92 9.22 25.28
CA PRO A 180 -7.20 9.62 24.70
C PRO A 180 -7.20 11.05 24.14
N SER A 181 -6.56 12.00 24.83
CA SER A 181 -6.45 13.39 24.40
C SER A 181 -5.69 13.56 23.09
N GLN A 182 -4.58 12.84 22.93
CA GLN A 182 -3.76 12.85 21.73
C GLN A 182 -4.48 12.20 20.54
N LEU A 183 -5.17 11.07 20.81
CA LEU A 183 -5.98 10.39 19.80
C LEU A 183 -7.14 11.26 19.31
N ARG A 184 -7.88 11.94 20.22
CA ARG A 184 -8.96 12.86 19.84
C ARG A 184 -8.45 14.04 19.03
N ARG A 185 -7.33 14.65 19.44
CA ARG A 185 -6.69 15.75 18.69
C ARG A 185 -6.31 15.30 17.27
N ALA A 186 -5.61 14.18 17.17
CA ALA A 186 -5.16 13.65 15.87
C ALA A 186 -6.36 13.22 14.99
N PHE A 187 -7.41 12.68 15.60
CA PHE A 187 -8.65 12.31 14.93
C PHE A 187 -9.35 13.53 14.34
N ALA A 188 -9.48 14.63 15.08
CA ALA A 188 -10.07 15.86 14.58
C ALA A 188 -9.30 16.39 13.35
N VAL A 189 -7.97 16.39 13.40
CA VAL A 189 -7.15 16.81 12.26
C VAL A 189 -7.37 15.89 11.04
N ALA A 190 -7.43 14.57 11.26
CA ALA A 190 -7.65 13.63 10.15
C ALA A 190 -9.05 13.80 9.50
N ILE A 191 -10.08 14.10 10.29
CA ILE A 191 -11.43 14.41 9.80
C ILE A 191 -11.43 15.68 8.95
N GLU A 192 -10.80 16.77 9.42
CA GLU A 192 -10.71 17.99 8.61
C GLU A 192 -9.98 17.74 7.29
N GLY A 193 -8.91 16.93 7.31
CA GLY A 193 -8.23 16.51 6.08
C GLY A 193 -9.12 15.70 5.15
N LEU A 194 -9.92 14.76 5.68
CA LEU A 194 -10.85 13.95 4.89
C LEU A 194 -11.91 14.81 4.22
N VAL A 195 -12.52 15.73 4.96
CA VAL A 195 -13.53 16.66 4.43
C VAL A 195 -12.93 17.57 3.36
N ALA A 196 -11.74 18.14 3.62
CA ALA A 196 -11.09 19.03 2.67
C ALA A 196 -10.74 18.33 1.35
N GLU A 197 -10.11 17.17 1.38
CA GLU A 197 -9.74 16.43 0.16
C GLU A 197 -10.98 15.91 -0.58
N ALA A 198 -11.99 15.42 0.13
CA ALA A 198 -13.25 15.00 -0.48
C ALA A 198 -13.96 16.16 -1.18
N GLY A 199 -13.99 17.34 -0.54
CA GLY A 199 -14.60 18.55 -1.11
C GLY A 199 -13.94 19.05 -2.40
N LEU A 200 -12.65 18.76 -2.59
CA LEU A 200 -11.91 19.09 -3.81
C LEU A 200 -12.18 18.09 -4.96
N LEU A 201 -12.62 16.87 -4.64
CA LEU A 201 -12.88 15.80 -5.61
C LEU A 201 -14.37 15.66 -5.94
N ASP A 202 -15.23 15.69 -4.92
CA ASP A 202 -16.70 15.65 -5.02
C ASP A 202 -17.32 16.52 -3.94
N ARG A 203 -17.65 17.73 -4.31
CA ARG A 203 -18.23 18.74 -3.40
C ARG A 203 -19.58 18.30 -2.83
N ALA A 204 -20.45 17.74 -3.66
CA ALA A 204 -21.80 17.36 -3.24
C ALA A 204 -21.80 16.23 -2.21
N LEU A 205 -20.91 15.24 -2.40
CA LEU A 205 -20.73 14.15 -1.44
C LEU A 205 -20.13 14.66 -0.12
N SER A 206 -19.13 15.54 -0.20
CA SER A 206 -18.52 16.14 0.97
C SER A 206 -19.52 16.96 1.79
N ASP A 207 -20.22 17.90 1.17
CA ASP A 207 -21.19 18.78 1.84
C ASP A 207 -22.30 17.99 2.56
N ARG A 208 -22.69 16.84 2.03
CA ARG A 208 -23.70 15.96 2.65
C ARG A 208 -23.21 15.29 3.93
N LEU A 209 -21.94 14.91 4.01
CA LEU A 209 -21.38 14.12 5.09
C LEU A 209 -20.56 14.95 6.09
N GLU A 210 -20.09 16.13 5.69
CA GLU A 210 -19.26 17.02 6.52
C GLU A 210 -19.83 17.29 7.91
N PRO A 211 -21.12 17.65 8.11
CA PRO A 211 -21.64 17.93 9.44
C PRO A 211 -21.53 16.73 10.39
N LEU A 212 -21.83 15.54 9.85
CA LEU A 212 -21.73 14.30 10.64
C LEU A 212 -20.28 13.95 10.96
N LEU A 213 -19.37 14.07 9.99
CA LEU A 213 -17.94 13.76 10.20
C LEU A 213 -17.32 14.67 11.24
N ARG A 214 -17.60 15.97 11.21
CA ARG A 214 -17.15 16.92 12.23
C ARG A 214 -17.75 16.62 13.61
N GLN A 215 -19.01 16.24 13.67
CA GLN A 215 -19.64 15.80 14.93
C GLN A 215 -18.95 14.56 15.51
N LEU A 216 -18.50 13.61 14.68
CA LEU A 216 -17.77 12.43 15.15
C LEU A 216 -16.46 12.80 15.87
N ALA A 217 -15.79 13.85 15.43
CA ALA A 217 -14.51 14.28 15.98
C ALA A 217 -14.64 15.08 17.30
N HIS A 218 -15.80 15.69 17.57
CA HIS A 218 -16.02 16.58 18.70
C HIS A 218 -16.93 16.00 19.80
N GLY A 219 -17.58 14.88 19.55
CA GLY A 219 -18.42 14.17 20.52
C GLY A 219 -17.69 13.05 21.18
#